data_a86cf1aa7c98506696aafe149df081fc
#
_entry.id   a86cf1aa7c98506696aafe149df081fc
#
_cell.length_a   1.000
_cell.length_b   1.000
_cell.length_c   1.000
_cell.angle_alpha   90.00
_cell.angle_beta   90.00
_cell.angle_gamma   90.00
#
_symmetry.space_group_name_H-M   'P 1'
#
loop_
_entity.id
_entity.type
_entity.pdbx_description
1 polymer ?
#
loop_
_entity_poly.entity_id
_entity_poly.type
_entity_poly.pdbx_seq_one_letter_code
_entity_poly.pdbx_strand_id
1 'polypeptide(L)'
;MSELKEPQTLRAIRPDRPVDTLQKLPYFIGVSGSTVGATGLSMHLVVIPPGARAEPHVHLGYETGIYVIQGRVETRYGEGLTQSIVSEAGDFLFVPPGVPHEAINLSATEPARAIVARNDPAEQDKVAPYRP
;
A
#
# COMPACT_ATOMS: atom_id res chain seq x y z
N MET A 1 24.51 1.58 -28.61
CA MET A 1 24.45 1.57 -27.88
C MET A 1 24.44 1.38 -27.06
N SER A 2 24.33 0.95 -27.14
CA SER A 2 24.00 1.12 -26.07
C SER A 2 24.99 1.26 -25.21
N GLU A 3 24.96 2.12 -24.56
CA GLU A 3 25.90 2.30 -23.56
C GLU A 3 25.89 1.11 -22.64
N LEU A 4 26.98 0.85 -22.04
CA LEU A 4 27.09 -0.21 -21.05
C LEU A 4 26.33 0.17 -19.82
N LYS A 5 25.54 -0.75 -19.32
CA LYS A 5 24.83 -0.56 -18.09
C LYS A 5 25.53 -1.29 -16.98
N GLU A 6 25.27 -0.85 -15.77
CA GLU A 6 25.71 -1.58 -14.60
C GLU A 6 25.18 -3.00 -14.66
N PRO A 7 25.94 -3.99 -14.21
CA PRO A 7 25.42 -5.34 -14.14
C PRO A 7 24.16 -5.39 -13.30
N GLN A 8 23.18 -6.16 -13.77
CA GLN A 8 21.95 -6.35 -13.03
C GLN A 8 22.21 -7.32 -11.90
N THR A 9 21.83 -6.94 -10.70
CA THR A 9 22.03 -7.76 -9.52
C THR A 9 20.73 -7.93 -8.76
N LEU A 10 20.64 -9.02 -8.03
CA LEU A 10 19.53 -9.20 -7.10
C LEU A 10 19.82 -8.41 -5.84
N ARG A 11 18.76 -7.87 -5.24
CA ARG A 11 18.88 -7.10 -4.00
C ARG A 11 17.78 -7.52 -3.05
N ALA A 12 18.15 -7.66 -1.77
CA ALA A 12 17.20 -7.91 -0.71
C ALA A 12 17.16 -6.68 0.19
N ILE A 13 15.96 -6.22 0.50
CA ILE A 13 15.75 -5.07 1.37
C ILE A 13 15.12 -5.57 2.66
N ARG A 14 15.68 -5.15 3.80
CA ARG A 14 15.11 -5.43 5.11
C ARG A 14 14.85 -4.11 5.81
N PRO A 15 13.67 -3.54 5.61
CA PRO A 15 13.37 -2.27 6.29
C PRO A 15 13.29 -2.52 7.79
N ASP A 16 13.97 -1.69 8.58
CA ASP A 16 14.05 -1.87 10.02
C ASP A 16 13.15 -0.91 10.77
N ARG A 17 12.54 0.05 10.09
CA ARG A 17 11.61 0.98 10.71
C ARG A 17 10.57 1.41 9.69
N PRO A 18 9.37 1.72 10.16
CA PRO A 18 8.33 2.22 9.25
C PRO A 18 8.53 3.70 8.96
N VAL A 19 7.90 4.15 7.87
CA VAL A 19 7.78 5.57 7.55
C VAL A 19 6.30 5.93 7.60
N ASP A 20 6.02 7.17 7.94
CA ASP A 20 4.65 7.67 7.91
C ASP A 20 4.25 7.97 6.49
N THR A 21 2.98 7.73 6.19
CA THR A 21 2.44 7.95 4.86
C THR A 21 1.32 8.97 4.90
N LEU A 22 0.90 9.43 3.72
CA LEU A 22 -0.23 10.36 3.63
C LEU A 22 -1.50 9.74 4.15
N GLN A 23 -1.64 8.42 4.08
CA GLN A 23 -2.80 7.71 4.60
C GLN A 23 -2.77 7.57 6.12
N LYS A 24 -1.70 7.99 6.77
CA LYS A 24 -1.52 7.92 8.22
C LYS A 24 -1.36 6.49 8.73
N LEU A 25 -0.78 5.62 7.90
CA LEU A 25 -0.41 4.26 8.29
C LEU A 25 1.09 4.09 8.19
N PRO A 26 1.72 3.31 9.08
CA PRO A 26 3.14 3.01 8.96
C PRO A 26 3.39 2.02 7.83
N TYR A 27 4.32 2.37 6.95
CA TYR A 27 4.75 1.52 5.84
C TYR A 27 6.21 1.14 6.06
N PHE A 28 6.51 -0.13 5.86
CA PHE A 28 7.89 -0.59 5.74
C PHE A 28 8.20 -0.62 4.26
N ILE A 29 9.06 0.29 3.81
CA ILE A 29 9.34 0.45 2.39
C ILE A 29 10.24 -0.70 1.93
N GLY A 30 9.74 -1.48 0.99
CA GLY A 30 10.48 -2.60 0.43
C GLY A 30 11.10 -2.24 -0.91
N VAL A 31 10.49 -2.73 -1.98
CA VAL A 31 10.98 -2.49 -3.34
C VAL A 31 10.36 -1.21 -3.87
N SER A 32 11.20 -0.28 -4.35
CA SER A 32 10.71 0.98 -4.91
C SER A 32 11.82 1.63 -5.70
N GLY A 33 11.50 2.77 -6.32
CA GLY A 33 12.51 3.56 -7.00
C GLY A 33 13.60 4.03 -6.05
N SER A 34 13.23 4.44 -4.86
CA SER A 34 14.19 5.00 -3.90
C SER A 34 15.06 3.94 -3.25
N THR A 35 14.61 2.69 -3.16
CA THR A 35 15.39 1.64 -2.49
C THR A 35 16.24 0.83 -3.44
N VAL A 36 15.73 0.49 -4.61
CA VAL A 36 16.43 -0.42 -5.52
C VAL A 36 16.50 0.09 -6.95
N GLY A 37 16.00 1.30 -7.20
CA GLY A 37 15.98 1.86 -8.54
C GLY A 37 14.94 1.20 -9.45
N ALA A 38 13.88 0.66 -8.87
CA ALA A 38 12.81 0.08 -9.66
C ALA A 38 12.17 1.14 -10.54
N THR A 39 11.79 0.75 -11.75
CA THR A 39 11.19 1.68 -12.71
C THR A 39 9.73 1.42 -12.96
N GLY A 40 9.20 0.27 -12.56
CA GLY A 40 7.84 -0.11 -12.90
C GLY A 40 6.99 -0.57 -11.74
N LEU A 41 7.56 -0.73 -10.55
CA LEU A 41 6.76 -1.24 -9.44
C LEU A 41 7.27 -0.76 -8.10
N SER A 42 6.38 -0.84 -7.12
CA SER A 42 6.76 -0.73 -5.71
C SER A 42 6.02 -1.79 -4.90
N MET A 43 6.59 -2.17 -3.77
CA MET A 43 6.05 -3.23 -2.93
C MET A 43 6.46 -2.99 -1.49
N HIS A 44 5.49 -2.91 -0.61
CA HIS A 44 5.70 -2.51 0.78
C HIS A 44 4.90 -3.35 1.73
N LEU A 45 5.31 -3.37 2.99
CA LEU A 45 4.50 -3.91 4.08
C LEU A 45 3.80 -2.76 4.78
N VAL A 46 2.48 -2.82 4.88
CA VAL A 46 1.71 -1.85 5.66
C VAL A 46 1.22 -2.52 6.93
N VAL A 47 1.26 -1.78 8.03
CA VAL A 47 0.73 -2.23 9.32
C VAL A 47 -0.38 -1.30 9.71
N ILE A 48 -1.55 -1.86 10.02
CA ILE A 48 -2.67 -1.07 10.54
C ILE A 48 -2.78 -1.42 12.01
N PRO A 49 -2.42 -0.51 12.91
CA PRO A 49 -2.47 -0.80 14.35
C PRO A 49 -3.87 -1.18 14.82
N PRO A 50 -3.99 -1.83 15.99
CA PRO A 50 -5.32 -2.19 16.50
C PRO A 50 -6.25 -0.97 16.58
N GLY A 51 -7.45 -1.14 16.08
CA GLY A 51 -8.47 -0.09 16.09
C GLY A 51 -8.21 1.08 15.18
N ALA A 52 -7.13 1.07 14.42
CA ALA A 52 -6.75 2.20 13.58
C ALA A 52 -7.41 2.13 12.20
N ARG A 53 -7.37 3.25 11.52
CA ARG A 53 -7.88 3.35 10.16
C ARG A 53 -7.01 4.32 9.36
N ALA A 54 -6.92 4.06 8.06
CA ALA A 54 -6.23 4.98 7.16
C ALA A 54 -7.06 6.24 6.98
N GLU A 55 -6.38 7.35 6.66
CA GLU A 55 -7.09 8.52 6.18
C GLU A 55 -7.69 8.20 4.81
N PRO A 56 -8.91 8.62 4.53
CA PRO A 56 -9.49 8.41 3.20
C PRO A 56 -8.62 9.05 2.14
N HIS A 57 -8.34 8.30 1.08
CA HIS A 57 -7.41 8.77 0.05
C HIS A 57 -7.71 8.11 -1.29
N VAL A 58 -7.05 8.61 -2.32
CA VAL A 58 -7.16 8.08 -3.67
C VAL A 58 -5.77 7.99 -4.27
N HIS A 59 -5.51 6.93 -5.03
CA HIS A 59 -4.27 6.75 -5.76
C HIS A 59 -4.50 7.13 -7.22
N LEU A 60 -3.66 8.01 -7.72
CA LEU A 60 -3.85 8.57 -9.05
C LEU A 60 -2.91 7.89 -10.04
N GLY A 61 -3.49 7.25 -11.05
CA GLY A 61 -2.74 6.78 -12.20
C GLY A 61 -2.04 5.44 -12.06
N TYR A 62 -2.31 4.67 -11.02
CA TYR A 62 -1.74 3.32 -10.91
C TYR A 62 -2.68 2.36 -10.21
N GLU A 63 -2.44 1.09 -10.42
CA GLU A 63 -3.19 0.00 -9.81
C GLU A 63 -2.51 -0.47 -8.55
N THR A 64 -3.28 -0.99 -7.61
CA THR A 64 -2.76 -1.54 -6.36
C THR A 64 -3.31 -2.94 -6.14
N GLY A 65 -2.41 -3.87 -5.86
CA GLY A 65 -2.77 -5.19 -5.39
C GLY A 65 -2.35 -5.33 -3.94
N ILE A 66 -3.20 -5.92 -3.12
CA ILE A 66 -2.95 -6.06 -1.69
C ILE A 66 -3.14 -7.53 -1.31
N TYR A 67 -2.21 -8.08 -0.56
CA TYR A 67 -2.34 -9.41 0.02
C TYR A 67 -2.35 -9.27 1.53
N VAL A 68 -3.44 -9.71 2.19
CA VAL A 68 -3.55 -9.62 3.65
C VAL A 68 -2.81 -10.79 4.27
N ILE A 69 -1.85 -10.49 5.13
CA ILE A 69 -1.05 -11.50 5.83
C ILE A 69 -1.70 -11.85 7.16
N GLN A 70 -2.23 -10.85 7.86
CA GLN A 70 -2.72 -10.99 9.22
C GLN A 70 -3.87 -10.04 9.47
N GLY A 71 -4.91 -10.51 10.14
CA GLY A 71 -5.99 -9.66 10.60
C GLY A 71 -7.16 -9.61 9.64
N ARG A 72 -8.10 -8.73 9.94
CA ARG A 72 -9.29 -8.48 9.14
C ARG A 72 -9.44 -6.99 8.93
N VAL A 73 -9.63 -6.59 7.69
CA VAL A 73 -9.65 -5.18 7.31
C VAL A 73 -10.93 -4.91 6.54
N GLU A 74 -11.66 -3.91 6.97
CA GLU A 74 -12.79 -3.39 6.19
C GLU A 74 -12.26 -2.24 5.33
N THR A 75 -12.49 -2.31 4.02
CA THR A 75 -12.14 -1.23 3.12
C THR A 75 -13.43 -0.59 2.64
N ARG A 76 -13.63 0.65 3.01
CA ARG A 76 -14.74 1.46 2.50
C ARG A 76 -14.26 2.18 1.26
N TYR A 77 -15.10 2.22 0.23
CA TYR A 77 -14.63 2.73 -1.06
C TYR A 77 -15.77 3.31 -1.88
N GLY A 78 -15.36 3.94 -2.97
CA GLY A 78 -16.29 4.55 -3.90
C GLY A 78 -16.69 5.95 -3.47
N GLU A 79 -17.53 6.56 -4.26
CA GLU A 79 -17.98 7.92 -3.99
C GLU A 79 -18.71 7.96 -2.65
N GLY A 80 -18.26 8.88 -1.77
CA GLY A 80 -18.82 9.01 -0.42
C GLY A 80 -18.46 7.86 0.50
N LEU A 81 -17.62 6.93 0.05
CA LEU A 81 -17.19 5.75 0.83
C LEU A 81 -18.37 4.92 1.30
N THR A 82 -19.39 4.77 0.44
CA THR A 82 -20.64 4.09 0.81
C THR A 82 -20.61 2.60 0.58
N GLN A 83 -19.61 2.08 -0.13
CA GLN A 83 -19.46 0.65 -0.34
C GLN A 83 -18.37 0.11 0.57
N SER A 84 -18.42 -1.17 0.85
CA SER A 84 -17.42 -1.75 1.73
C SER A 84 -17.19 -3.22 1.39
N ILE A 85 -15.94 -3.67 1.65
CA ILE A 85 -15.56 -5.06 1.49
C ILE A 85 -14.63 -5.42 2.66
N VAL A 86 -14.75 -6.63 3.17
CA VAL A 86 -13.88 -7.11 4.25
C VAL A 86 -12.90 -8.13 3.66
N SER A 87 -11.63 -7.92 3.95
CA SER A 87 -10.56 -8.83 3.58
C SER A 87 -9.92 -9.40 4.84
N GLU A 88 -9.50 -10.66 4.80
CA GLU A 88 -8.82 -11.28 5.92
C GLU A 88 -7.59 -12.03 5.43
N ALA A 89 -6.82 -12.57 6.38
CA ALA A 89 -5.56 -13.24 6.05
C ALA A 89 -5.79 -14.28 4.94
N GLY A 90 -4.98 -14.18 3.89
CA GLY A 90 -5.08 -15.02 2.72
C GLY A 90 -5.84 -14.42 1.55
N ASP A 91 -6.51 -13.28 1.75
CA ASP A 91 -7.26 -12.63 0.67
C ASP A 91 -6.40 -11.69 -0.14
N PHE A 92 -6.74 -11.60 -1.42
CA PHE A 92 -6.18 -10.59 -2.31
C PHE A 92 -7.25 -9.53 -2.57
N LEU A 93 -6.83 -8.26 -2.58
CA LEU A 93 -7.71 -7.14 -2.87
C LEU A 93 -7.11 -6.31 -4.00
N PHE A 94 -7.94 -5.91 -4.93
CA PHE A 94 -7.52 -5.04 -6.04
C PHE A 94 -8.14 -3.66 -5.88
N VAL A 95 -7.30 -2.62 -5.98
CA VAL A 95 -7.77 -1.23 -5.92
C VAL A 95 -7.45 -0.58 -7.25
N PRO A 96 -8.47 -0.28 -8.08
CA PRO A 96 -8.23 0.43 -9.34
C PRO A 96 -7.75 1.86 -9.11
N PRO A 97 -7.11 2.48 -10.11
CA PRO A 97 -6.75 3.89 -10.00
C PRO A 97 -7.98 4.75 -9.82
N GLY A 98 -7.85 5.80 -9.03
CA GLY A 98 -8.89 6.81 -8.90
C GLY A 98 -10.07 6.43 -8.02
N VAL A 99 -10.05 5.28 -7.37
CA VAL A 99 -11.13 4.88 -6.48
C VAL A 99 -10.79 5.32 -5.06
N PRO A 100 -11.58 6.22 -4.48
CA PRO A 100 -11.33 6.64 -3.08
C PRO A 100 -11.60 5.48 -2.14
N HIS A 101 -10.78 5.37 -1.11
CA HIS A 101 -10.94 4.28 -0.14
C HIS A 101 -10.30 4.61 1.20
N GLU A 102 -10.72 3.88 2.23
CA GLU A 102 -10.06 3.89 3.52
C GLU A 102 -10.09 2.49 4.11
N ALA A 103 -8.98 2.09 4.71
CA ALA A 103 -8.86 0.78 5.33
C ALA A 103 -9.02 0.91 6.84
N ILE A 104 -9.76 -0.01 7.44
CA ILE A 104 -10.09 0.02 8.86
C ILE A 104 -9.75 -1.34 9.44
N ASN A 105 -8.89 -1.37 10.47
CA ASN A 105 -8.62 -2.62 11.19
C ASN A 105 -9.81 -2.93 12.07
N LEU A 106 -10.42 -4.10 11.87
CA LEU A 106 -11.60 -4.49 12.61
C LEU A 106 -11.30 -5.05 14.01
N SER A 107 -10.02 -5.24 14.35
CA SER A 107 -9.63 -5.71 15.67
C SER A 107 -9.21 -4.54 16.54
N ALA A 108 -9.65 -4.53 17.79
CA ALA A 108 -9.23 -3.54 18.78
C ALA A 108 -7.94 -3.96 19.49
N THR A 109 -7.47 -5.20 19.29
CA THR A 109 -6.35 -5.73 20.05
C THR A 109 -5.17 -6.21 19.20
N GLU A 110 -5.40 -6.53 17.91
CA GLU A 110 -4.36 -7.11 17.05
C GLU A 110 -4.10 -6.23 15.85
N PRO A 111 -2.85 -6.09 15.43
CA PRO A 111 -2.58 -5.35 14.20
C PRO A 111 -3.03 -6.13 12.98
N ALA A 112 -3.28 -5.42 11.90
CA ALA A 112 -3.44 -6.04 10.59
C ALA A 112 -2.18 -5.75 9.77
N ARG A 113 -1.80 -6.70 8.91
CA ARG A 113 -0.60 -6.58 8.10
C ARG A 113 -0.92 -7.00 6.68
N ALA A 114 -0.39 -6.27 5.73
CA ALA A 114 -0.64 -6.55 4.32
C ALA A 114 0.55 -6.15 3.49
N ILE A 115 0.77 -6.90 2.40
CA ILE A 115 1.71 -6.50 1.36
C ILE A 115 0.93 -5.70 0.33
N VAL A 116 1.48 -4.56 -0.05
CA VAL A 116 0.88 -3.66 -1.03
C VAL A 116 1.83 -3.56 -2.22
N ALA A 117 1.33 -3.90 -3.40
CA ALA A 117 2.11 -3.85 -4.63
C ALA A 117 1.44 -2.89 -5.61
N ARG A 118 2.23 -2.04 -6.26
CA ARG A 118 1.73 -1.03 -7.20
C ARG A 118 2.60 -1.02 -8.44
N ASN A 119 1.99 -0.72 -9.58
CA ASN A 119 2.74 -0.59 -10.83
C ASN A 119 3.29 0.84 -11.00
N ASP A 120 3.85 1.37 -9.93
CA ASP A 120 4.47 2.70 -9.89
C ASP A 120 5.65 2.62 -8.91
N PRO A 121 6.83 3.11 -9.27
CA PRO A 121 8.00 2.96 -8.38
C PRO A 121 8.05 3.95 -7.23
N ALA A 122 7.19 4.96 -7.23
CA ALA A 122 7.18 5.99 -6.18
C ALA A 122 6.26 5.59 -5.04
N GLU A 123 6.62 5.93 -3.82
CA GLU A 123 5.85 5.54 -2.65
C GLU A 123 4.60 6.38 -2.46
N GLN A 124 4.70 7.70 -2.59
CA GLN A 124 3.62 8.59 -2.20
C GLN A 124 3.31 9.70 -3.19
N ASP A 125 3.98 9.72 -4.34
CA ASP A 125 3.90 10.88 -5.24
C ASP A 125 2.50 11.14 -5.79
N LYS A 126 1.69 10.10 -5.89
CA LYS A 126 0.38 10.22 -6.55
C LYS A 126 -0.76 9.82 -5.62
N VAL A 127 -0.59 10.05 -4.34
CA VAL A 127 -1.65 9.83 -3.34
C VAL A 127 -2.26 11.19 -3.03
N ALA A 128 -3.59 11.26 -3.04
CA ALA A 128 -4.31 12.49 -2.74
C ALA A 128 -5.33 12.22 -1.65
N PRO A 129 -5.55 13.16 -0.73
CA PRO A 129 -6.60 12.98 0.28
C PRO A 129 -7.97 13.03 -0.37
N TYR A 130 -8.93 12.35 0.25
CA TYR A 130 -10.31 12.32 -0.22
C TYR A 130 -11.24 12.71 0.92
N ARG A 131 -12.19 13.60 0.63
CA ARG A 131 -13.20 13.99 1.59
C ARG A 131 -14.54 13.41 1.12
N PRO A 132 -15.08 12.47 1.88
CA PRO A 132 -16.36 11.85 1.52
C PRO A 132 -17.50 12.85 1.59
#